data_7997e84fad1e37b0424147eb3dc71fda
#
_entry.id   7997e84fad1e37b0424147eb3dc71fda
#
_cell.length_a   1.000
_cell.length_b   1.000
_cell.length_c   1.000
_cell.angle_alpha   90.00
_cell.angle_beta   90.00
_cell.angle_gamma   90.00
#
_symmetry.space_group_name_H-M   'P 1'
#
loop_
_entity.id
_entity.type
_entity.pdbx_description
1 polymer ?
#
loop_
_entity_poly.entity_id
_entity_poly.type
_entity_poly.pdbx_seq_one_letter_code
_entity_poly.pdbx_strand_id
1 'polypeptide(L)'
;MVAFFYIRKPQPVENKDTCTMELHVALTPDSLLYWFGWAVSLLIITFPIWFGRNLSIQGRRAFERAWAFVLILAFTAMTSLSVSRGEFTWGGSLPIHMCGFSRLLIIGYFLVGKKWMGELVTFTGIAGGLQSLLTPEFTHGINPIYAFDYYVNHASIIAVGLYIIFVHQKPLQKGAWLRNFGRIQLMAVVALGVNLLTGGNYMYLMEPPIVDNPLVIRSESFPYMHVVFFELFAALNFLLIEVVLRRIRVRNSIGVRIF
;
A
#
# COMPACT_ATOMS: atom_id res chain seq x y z
N MET A 1 11.44 10.60 21.02
CA MET A 1 11.70 12.03 21.26
C MET A 1 11.86 12.68 19.90
N VAL A 2 10.74 13.05 19.26
CA VAL A 2 10.73 13.69 17.95
C VAL A 2 10.74 15.19 18.20
N ALA A 3 11.83 15.85 17.80
CA ALA A 3 11.96 17.30 17.93
C ALA A 3 10.92 17.98 17.01
N PHE A 4 10.06 18.79 17.60
CA PHE A 4 9.12 19.62 16.90
C PHE A 4 9.89 20.71 16.12
N PHE A 5 10.10 20.49 14.83
CA PHE A 5 10.47 21.57 13.93
C PHE A 5 9.18 22.29 13.49
N TYR A 6 9.03 23.54 13.91
CA TYR A 6 8.03 24.44 13.40
C TYR A 6 8.39 24.80 11.95
N ILE A 7 7.84 24.03 11.00
CA ILE A 7 8.02 24.30 9.57
C ILE A 7 6.92 25.27 9.15
N ARG A 8 7.33 26.48 8.79
CA ARG A 8 6.49 27.54 8.22
C ARG A 8 5.72 26.94 7.03
N LYS A 9 4.37 27.03 7.04
CA LYS A 9 3.54 26.65 5.90
C LYS A 9 4.12 27.24 4.62
N PRO A 10 4.35 26.44 3.56
CA PRO A 10 4.64 27.03 2.26
C PRO A 10 3.40 27.86 1.87
N GLN A 11 3.62 29.13 1.53
CA GLN A 11 2.58 29.98 0.96
C GLN A 11 2.16 29.34 -0.37
N PRO A 12 0.86 29.27 -0.69
CA PRO A 12 0.43 28.82 -2.00
C PRO A 12 1.05 29.71 -3.05
N VAL A 13 1.86 29.13 -3.94
CA VAL A 13 2.32 29.81 -5.15
C VAL A 13 1.10 29.90 -6.04
N GLU A 14 0.47 31.08 -6.03
CA GLU A 14 -0.65 31.44 -6.88
C GLU A 14 -0.13 31.57 -8.34
N ASN A 15 -0.01 30.43 -9.02
CA ASN A 15 0.27 30.43 -10.43
C ASN A 15 -1.08 30.51 -11.18
N LYS A 16 -1.40 31.70 -11.68
CA LYS A 16 -2.70 32.09 -12.25
C LYS A 16 -3.06 31.40 -13.59
N ASP A 17 -2.20 30.55 -14.15
CA ASP A 17 -2.36 30.11 -15.54
C ASP A 17 -2.67 28.63 -15.76
N THR A 18 -2.80 27.82 -14.73
CA THR A 18 -3.33 26.45 -14.86
C THR A 18 -4.15 26.07 -13.62
N CYS A 19 -5.43 26.40 -13.65
CA CYS A 19 -6.42 25.83 -12.74
C CYS A 19 -6.68 24.35 -13.12
N THR A 20 -5.69 23.50 -13.01
CA THR A 20 -5.92 22.06 -12.89
C THR A 20 -6.26 21.81 -11.44
N MET A 21 -7.54 21.96 -11.11
CA MET A 21 -8.10 21.34 -9.91
C MET A 21 -7.78 19.85 -10.03
N GLU A 22 -6.78 19.38 -9.27
CA GLU A 22 -6.59 17.96 -9.02
C GLU A 22 -7.90 17.46 -8.40
N LEU A 23 -8.70 16.79 -9.18
CA LEU A 23 -10.02 16.34 -8.77
C LEU A 23 -9.84 15.07 -7.94
N HIS A 24 -9.57 15.22 -6.67
CA HIS A 24 -9.58 14.09 -5.74
C HIS A 24 -10.98 13.51 -5.64
N VAL A 25 -11.16 12.27 -6.05
CA VAL A 25 -12.44 11.56 -6.02
C VAL A 25 -12.32 10.32 -5.14
N ALA A 26 -13.12 10.26 -4.08
CA ALA A 26 -13.34 9.02 -3.34
C ALA A 26 -14.49 8.24 -3.96
N LEU A 27 -14.31 6.94 -4.14
CA LEU A 27 -15.41 6.06 -4.51
C LEU A 27 -16.08 5.52 -3.25
N THR A 28 -17.39 5.61 -3.26
CA THR A 28 -18.27 5.14 -2.19
C THR A 28 -19.04 3.88 -2.63
N PRO A 29 -19.58 3.07 -1.71
CA PRO A 29 -20.28 1.83 -2.03
C PRO A 29 -21.54 1.96 -2.88
N ASP A 30 -22.04 3.17 -3.10
CA ASP A 30 -23.14 3.47 -4.02
C ASP A 30 -22.68 3.53 -5.49
N SER A 31 -21.37 3.57 -5.75
CA SER A 31 -20.81 3.57 -7.10
C SER A 31 -20.68 2.15 -7.67
N LEU A 32 -21.15 1.94 -8.91
CA LEU A 32 -20.94 0.69 -9.63
C LEU A 32 -19.43 0.39 -9.84
N LEU A 33 -18.62 1.43 -10.05
CA LEU A 33 -17.17 1.30 -10.23
C LEU A 33 -16.48 0.77 -8.96
N TYR A 34 -16.99 1.10 -7.77
CA TYR A 34 -16.52 0.55 -6.50
C TYR A 34 -16.65 -0.98 -6.49
N TRP A 35 -17.84 -1.50 -6.79
CA TRP A 35 -18.11 -2.94 -6.77
C TRP A 35 -17.40 -3.68 -7.91
N PHE A 36 -17.31 -3.07 -9.08
CA PHE A 36 -16.50 -3.61 -10.19
C PHE A 36 -15.02 -3.73 -9.78
N GLY A 37 -14.48 -2.69 -9.16
CA GLY A 37 -13.10 -2.70 -8.63
C GLY A 37 -12.90 -3.79 -7.60
N TRP A 38 -13.86 -4.02 -6.70
CA TRP A 38 -13.84 -5.13 -5.74
C TRP A 38 -13.87 -6.50 -6.42
N ALA A 39 -14.72 -6.69 -7.43
CA ALA A 39 -14.79 -7.95 -8.16
C ALA A 39 -13.46 -8.28 -8.85
N VAL A 40 -12.85 -7.31 -9.54
CA VAL A 40 -11.53 -7.45 -10.14
C VAL A 40 -10.47 -7.73 -9.08
N SER A 41 -10.49 -7.01 -7.96
CA SER A 41 -9.55 -7.20 -6.86
C SER A 41 -9.64 -8.59 -6.25
N LEU A 42 -10.84 -9.13 -6.04
CA LEU A 42 -11.03 -10.48 -5.52
C LEU A 42 -10.46 -11.56 -6.46
N LEU A 43 -10.60 -11.38 -7.77
CA LEU A 43 -9.96 -12.28 -8.75
C LEU A 43 -8.43 -12.21 -8.66
N ILE A 44 -7.86 -11.00 -8.59
CA ILE A 44 -6.41 -10.81 -8.48
C ILE A 44 -5.88 -11.35 -7.14
N ILE A 45 -6.66 -11.31 -6.07
CA ILE A 45 -6.26 -11.84 -4.76
C ILE A 45 -6.34 -13.37 -4.73
N THR A 46 -7.43 -13.95 -5.24
CA THR A 46 -7.68 -15.38 -5.08
C THR A 46 -6.98 -16.26 -6.11
N PHE A 47 -6.94 -15.82 -7.38
CA PHE A 47 -6.36 -16.60 -8.47
C PHE A 47 -4.89 -16.97 -8.23
N PRO A 48 -3.98 -16.05 -7.86
CA PRO A 48 -2.57 -16.40 -7.64
C PRO A 48 -2.37 -17.39 -6.50
N ILE A 49 -3.20 -17.34 -5.47
CA ILE A 49 -3.12 -18.25 -4.32
C ILE A 49 -3.51 -19.66 -4.77
N TRP A 50 -4.65 -19.79 -5.47
CA TRP A 50 -5.10 -21.05 -6.03
C TRP A 50 -4.09 -21.61 -7.03
N PHE A 51 -3.65 -20.82 -8.00
CA PHE A 51 -2.70 -21.22 -9.03
C PHE A 51 -1.36 -21.61 -8.43
N GLY A 52 -0.79 -20.79 -7.56
CA GLY A 52 0.52 -21.02 -6.92
C GLY A 52 0.56 -22.28 -6.05
N ARG A 53 -0.56 -22.70 -5.44
CA ARG A 53 -0.66 -23.95 -4.68
C ARG A 53 -0.51 -25.18 -5.58
N ASN A 54 -0.96 -25.10 -6.83
CA ASN A 54 -0.95 -26.21 -7.79
C ASN A 54 0.33 -26.28 -8.61
N LEU A 55 1.24 -25.32 -8.48
CA LEU A 55 2.50 -25.30 -9.21
C LEU A 55 3.60 -26.08 -8.50
N SER A 56 4.48 -26.69 -9.28
CA SER A 56 5.78 -27.18 -8.80
C SER A 56 6.64 -26.02 -8.28
N ILE A 57 7.69 -26.31 -7.50
CA ILE A 57 8.60 -25.29 -6.97
C ILE A 57 9.20 -24.44 -8.09
N GLN A 58 9.57 -25.06 -9.22
CA GLN A 58 10.12 -24.35 -10.38
C GLN A 58 9.07 -23.48 -11.07
N GLY A 59 7.87 -24.04 -11.30
CA GLY A 59 6.73 -23.30 -11.87
C GLY A 59 6.32 -22.11 -11.01
N ARG A 60 6.34 -22.29 -9.69
CA ARG A 60 6.06 -21.21 -8.73
C ARG A 60 7.07 -20.07 -8.85
N ARG A 61 8.37 -20.36 -8.90
CA ARG A 61 9.42 -19.35 -9.09
C ARG A 61 9.28 -18.61 -10.43
N ALA A 62 8.92 -19.33 -11.50
CA ALA A 62 8.68 -18.72 -12.80
C ALA A 62 7.47 -17.77 -12.75
N PHE A 63 6.37 -18.20 -12.15
CA PHE A 63 5.18 -17.39 -11.94
C PHE A 63 5.48 -16.13 -11.11
N GLU A 64 6.19 -16.26 -10.02
CA GLU A 64 6.57 -15.14 -9.14
C GLU A 64 7.44 -14.11 -9.85
N ARG A 65 8.41 -14.57 -10.65
CA ARG A 65 9.23 -13.69 -11.50
C ARG A 65 8.40 -12.99 -12.57
N ALA A 66 7.51 -13.72 -13.24
CA ALA A 66 6.59 -13.12 -14.21
C ALA A 66 5.70 -12.06 -13.57
N TRP A 67 5.18 -12.32 -12.35
CA TRP A 67 4.41 -11.34 -11.61
C TRP A 67 5.22 -10.09 -11.26
N ALA A 68 6.48 -10.25 -10.80
CA ALA A 68 7.37 -9.12 -10.57
C ALA A 68 7.60 -8.29 -11.85
N PHE A 69 7.80 -8.94 -13.00
CA PHE A 69 7.95 -8.24 -14.29
C PHE A 69 6.69 -7.49 -14.70
N VAL A 70 5.50 -8.06 -14.49
CA VAL A 70 4.23 -7.36 -14.74
C VAL A 70 4.11 -6.11 -13.88
N LEU A 71 4.48 -6.18 -12.59
CA LEU A 71 4.46 -5.02 -11.70
C LEU A 71 5.48 -3.95 -12.10
N ILE A 72 6.67 -4.33 -12.56
CA ILE A 72 7.68 -3.40 -13.09
C ILE A 72 7.13 -2.72 -14.34
N LEU A 73 6.59 -3.49 -15.27
CA LEU A 73 6.06 -2.98 -16.54
C LEU A 73 4.88 -2.01 -16.29
N ALA A 74 3.95 -2.39 -15.43
CA ALA A 74 2.83 -1.53 -15.05
C ALA A 74 3.32 -0.23 -14.42
N PHE A 75 4.25 -0.29 -13.46
CA PHE A 75 4.82 0.89 -12.83
C PHE A 75 5.51 1.81 -13.86
N THR A 76 6.34 1.24 -14.73
CA THR A 76 7.04 2.02 -15.77
C THR A 76 6.06 2.64 -16.76
N ALA A 77 5.04 1.89 -17.19
CA ALA A 77 4.03 2.38 -18.11
C ALA A 77 3.22 3.53 -17.51
N MET A 78 2.78 3.40 -16.25
CA MET A 78 2.02 4.45 -15.57
C MET A 78 2.86 5.71 -15.32
N THR A 79 4.12 5.55 -14.93
CA THR A 79 5.04 6.68 -14.77
C THR A 79 5.29 7.39 -16.12
N SER A 80 5.52 6.62 -17.19
CA SER A 80 5.71 7.18 -18.53
C SER A 80 4.46 7.92 -19.04
N LEU A 81 3.27 7.38 -18.76
CA LEU A 81 2.01 8.03 -19.08
C LEU A 81 1.84 9.35 -18.34
N SER A 82 2.11 9.37 -17.03
CA SER A 82 2.06 10.57 -16.19
C SER A 82 3.03 11.65 -16.71
N VAL A 83 4.27 11.26 -17.07
CA VAL A 83 5.24 12.18 -17.67
C VAL A 83 4.76 12.72 -19.02
N SER A 84 4.24 11.86 -19.89
CA SER A 84 3.79 12.28 -21.24
C SER A 84 2.58 13.22 -21.21
N ARG A 85 1.79 13.17 -20.14
CA ARG A 85 0.64 14.06 -19.91
C ARG A 85 1.00 15.33 -19.14
N GLY A 86 2.25 15.49 -18.70
CA GLY A 86 2.64 16.61 -17.86
C GLY A 86 2.07 16.56 -16.43
N GLU A 87 1.57 15.40 -16.00
CA GLU A 87 0.96 15.17 -14.68
C GLU A 87 2.00 14.75 -13.63
N PHE A 88 3.24 14.41 -14.06
CA PHE A 88 4.30 13.96 -13.16
C PHE A 88 4.80 15.10 -12.29
N THR A 89 4.80 14.88 -10.98
CA THR A 89 5.42 15.80 -10.00
C THR A 89 6.33 15.03 -9.05
N TRP A 90 7.43 15.64 -8.62
CA TRP A 90 8.30 15.04 -7.62
C TRP A 90 7.63 14.90 -6.25
N GLY A 91 6.64 15.74 -5.95
CA GLY A 91 5.88 15.72 -4.70
C GLY A 91 4.73 14.71 -4.65
N GLY A 92 4.35 14.09 -5.79
CA GLY A 92 3.17 13.18 -5.85
C GLY A 92 3.39 11.87 -6.57
N SER A 93 4.34 11.82 -7.54
CA SER A 93 4.44 10.68 -8.48
C SER A 93 5.49 9.63 -8.13
N LEU A 94 6.32 9.85 -7.11
CA LEU A 94 7.31 8.86 -6.68
C LEU A 94 6.65 7.69 -5.93
N PRO A 95 7.20 6.46 -6.00
CA PRO A 95 6.64 5.30 -5.31
C PRO A 95 6.98 5.29 -3.80
N ILE A 96 6.71 6.40 -3.11
CA ILE A 96 7.10 6.64 -1.71
C ILE A 96 5.89 6.58 -0.76
N HIS A 97 4.67 6.53 -1.28
CA HIS A 97 3.51 6.11 -0.48
C HIS A 97 3.65 4.65 -0.06
N MET A 98 2.95 4.24 0.99
CA MET A 98 3.00 2.87 1.52
C MET A 98 2.74 1.81 0.45
N CYS A 99 1.79 2.04 -0.46
CA CYS A 99 1.48 1.15 -1.58
C CYS A 99 2.64 1.09 -2.61
N GLY A 100 3.30 2.20 -2.90
CA GLY A 100 4.48 2.26 -3.75
C GLY A 100 5.66 1.48 -3.15
N PHE A 101 5.97 1.70 -1.88
CA PHE A 101 6.97 0.89 -1.15
C PHE A 101 6.61 -0.60 -1.17
N SER A 102 5.34 -0.95 -0.94
CA SER A 102 4.89 -2.34 -0.96
C SER A 102 5.07 -2.98 -2.34
N ARG A 103 4.79 -2.25 -3.44
CA ARG A 103 5.06 -2.70 -4.82
C ARG A 103 6.55 -2.99 -5.02
N LEU A 104 7.44 -2.09 -4.59
CA LEU A 104 8.88 -2.29 -4.70
C LEU A 104 9.37 -3.47 -3.86
N LEU A 105 8.82 -3.65 -2.66
CA LEU A 105 9.12 -4.79 -1.80
C LEU A 105 8.67 -6.12 -2.40
N ILE A 106 7.52 -6.18 -3.07
CA ILE A 106 7.04 -7.37 -3.78
C ILE A 106 8.00 -7.75 -4.89
N ILE A 107 8.38 -6.76 -5.73
CA ILE A 107 9.33 -6.96 -6.82
C ILE A 107 10.65 -7.49 -6.25
N GLY A 108 11.19 -6.83 -5.22
CA GLY A 108 12.41 -7.26 -4.54
C GLY A 108 12.29 -8.66 -3.93
N TYR A 109 11.16 -8.99 -3.32
CA TYR A 109 10.92 -10.29 -2.72
C TYR A 109 10.91 -11.41 -3.76
N PHE A 110 10.23 -11.24 -4.88
CA PHE A 110 10.13 -12.25 -5.92
C PHE A 110 11.43 -12.41 -6.74
N LEU A 111 12.22 -11.36 -6.91
CA LEU A 111 13.48 -11.41 -7.64
C LEU A 111 14.67 -11.79 -6.77
N VAL A 112 14.76 -11.29 -5.53
CA VAL A 112 15.92 -11.45 -4.65
C VAL A 112 15.68 -12.48 -3.54
N GLY A 113 14.44 -12.69 -3.13
CA GLY A 113 14.05 -13.69 -2.13
C GLY A 113 14.36 -13.34 -0.67
N LYS A 114 14.65 -12.09 -0.34
CA LYS A 114 14.96 -11.68 1.03
C LYS A 114 13.74 -11.82 1.94
N LYS A 115 13.87 -12.63 3.00
CA LYS A 115 12.76 -12.98 3.91
C LYS A 115 12.08 -11.75 4.55
N TRP A 116 12.84 -10.74 4.91
CA TRP A 116 12.32 -9.54 5.54
C TRP A 116 11.38 -8.72 4.62
N MET A 117 11.63 -8.73 3.30
CA MET A 117 10.74 -8.07 2.34
C MET A 117 9.38 -8.75 2.31
N GLY A 118 9.34 -10.08 2.21
CA GLY A 118 8.09 -10.83 2.26
C GLY A 118 7.36 -10.70 3.59
N GLU A 119 8.09 -10.69 4.71
CA GLU A 119 7.48 -10.46 6.02
C GLU A 119 6.81 -9.08 6.08
N LEU A 120 7.50 -8.03 5.62
CA LEU A 120 6.97 -6.67 5.61
C LEU A 120 5.74 -6.55 4.68
N VAL A 121 5.81 -7.11 3.45
CA VAL A 121 4.67 -7.13 2.51
C VAL A 121 3.45 -7.84 3.12
N THR A 122 3.64 -8.88 3.93
CA THR A 122 2.52 -9.55 4.61
C THR A 122 1.76 -8.56 5.51
N PHE A 123 2.45 -7.70 6.23
CA PHE A 123 1.82 -6.71 7.10
C PHE A 123 1.25 -5.53 6.31
N THR A 124 2.05 -4.91 5.46
CA THR A 124 1.62 -3.73 4.68
C THR A 124 0.55 -4.08 3.67
N GLY A 125 0.61 -5.28 3.07
CA GLY A 125 -0.36 -5.76 2.10
C GLY A 125 -1.74 -5.98 2.73
N ILE A 126 -1.80 -6.70 3.85
CA ILE A 126 -3.07 -6.98 4.49
C ILE A 126 -3.67 -5.71 5.11
N ALA A 127 -2.89 -4.95 5.88
CA ALA A 127 -3.40 -3.75 6.55
C ALA A 127 -3.66 -2.61 5.55
N GLY A 128 -2.62 -2.17 4.81
CA GLY A 128 -2.71 -0.99 3.94
C GLY A 128 -3.49 -1.26 2.66
N GLY A 129 -3.26 -2.42 2.02
CA GLY A 129 -3.97 -2.78 0.79
C GLY A 129 -5.47 -2.93 0.98
N LEU A 130 -5.91 -3.55 2.09
CA LEU A 130 -7.32 -3.68 2.41
C LEU A 130 -7.95 -2.31 2.67
N GLN A 131 -7.28 -1.44 3.43
CA GLN A 131 -7.76 -0.09 3.68
C GLN A 131 -7.95 0.70 2.38
N SER A 132 -7.00 0.59 1.44
CA SER A 132 -7.10 1.27 0.14
C SER A 132 -8.26 0.75 -0.72
N LEU A 133 -8.61 -0.53 -0.64
CA LEU A 133 -9.78 -1.06 -1.35
C LEU A 133 -11.11 -0.68 -0.68
N LEU A 134 -11.13 -0.49 0.65
CA LEU A 134 -12.32 -0.06 1.38
C LEU A 134 -12.66 1.41 1.13
N THR A 135 -11.64 2.25 0.98
CA THR A 135 -11.80 3.70 0.73
C THR A 135 -10.94 4.12 -0.45
N PRO A 136 -11.32 3.73 -1.70
CA PRO A 136 -10.54 4.08 -2.89
C PRO A 136 -10.55 5.59 -3.13
N GLU A 137 -9.35 6.17 -3.27
CA GLU A 137 -9.15 7.59 -3.56
C GLU A 137 -8.33 7.73 -4.85
N PHE A 138 -8.86 8.50 -5.80
CA PHE A 138 -8.20 8.80 -7.07
C PHE A 138 -7.77 10.26 -7.10
N THR A 139 -6.48 10.50 -7.22
CA THR A 139 -5.87 11.85 -7.18
C THR A 139 -5.98 12.59 -8.51
N HIS A 140 -6.24 11.87 -9.61
CA HIS A 140 -6.34 12.41 -10.98
C HIS A 140 -7.76 12.25 -11.56
N GLY A 141 -8.78 12.27 -10.74
CA GLY A 141 -10.15 11.99 -11.13
C GLY A 141 -10.38 10.52 -11.53
N ILE A 142 -11.60 10.22 -11.99
CA ILE A 142 -11.97 8.88 -12.45
C ILE A 142 -11.47 8.68 -13.88
N ASN A 143 -10.18 8.43 -14.05
CA ASN A 143 -9.59 7.99 -15.31
C ASN A 143 -9.55 6.46 -15.34
N PRO A 144 -10.12 5.77 -16.35
CA PRO A 144 -10.16 4.30 -16.38
C PRO A 144 -8.79 3.63 -16.27
N ILE A 145 -7.73 4.22 -16.84
CA ILE A 145 -6.38 3.65 -16.81
C ILE A 145 -5.80 3.73 -15.40
N TYR A 146 -5.91 4.89 -14.73
CA TYR A 146 -5.45 5.07 -13.36
C TYR A 146 -6.28 4.26 -12.38
N ALA A 147 -7.61 4.18 -12.59
CA ALA A 147 -8.48 3.34 -11.77
C ALA A 147 -8.11 1.85 -11.90
N PHE A 148 -7.82 1.38 -13.11
CA PHE A 148 -7.37 0.00 -13.32
C PHE A 148 -6.04 -0.28 -12.61
N ASP A 149 -5.01 0.58 -12.78
CA ASP A 149 -3.72 0.42 -12.06
C ASP A 149 -3.92 0.47 -10.55
N TYR A 150 -4.78 1.34 -10.05
CA TYR A 150 -5.10 1.45 -8.63
C TYR A 150 -5.56 0.11 -8.06
N TYR A 151 -6.61 -0.49 -8.67
CA TYR A 151 -7.16 -1.76 -8.19
C TYR A 151 -6.19 -2.92 -8.38
N VAL A 152 -5.49 -3.00 -9.52
CA VAL A 152 -4.48 -4.04 -9.78
C VAL A 152 -3.34 -3.95 -8.78
N ASN A 153 -2.84 -2.75 -8.50
CA ASN A 153 -1.76 -2.55 -7.54
C ASN A 153 -2.17 -2.96 -6.12
N HIS A 154 -3.28 -2.41 -5.62
CA HIS A 154 -3.70 -2.66 -4.24
C HIS A 154 -4.15 -4.12 -4.04
N ALA A 155 -4.83 -4.72 -5.00
CA ALA A 155 -5.15 -6.13 -4.98
C ALA A 155 -3.89 -7.02 -5.01
N SER A 156 -2.87 -6.65 -5.81
CA SER A 156 -1.59 -7.38 -5.85
C SER A 156 -0.84 -7.32 -4.52
N ILE A 157 -0.86 -6.19 -3.84
CA ILE A 157 -0.22 -6.03 -2.51
C ILE A 157 -0.88 -6.98 -1.50
N ILE A 158 -2.21 -7.06 -1.47
CA ILE A 158 -2.95 -8.00 -0.61
C ILE A 158 -2.66 -9.44 -1.03
N ALA A 159 -2.75 -9.71 -2.34
CA ALA A 159 -2.57 -11.05 -2.91
C ALA A 159 -1.21 -11.63 -2.53
N VAL A 160 -0.13 -10.84 -2.63
CA VAL A 160 1.23 -11.31 -2.28
C VAL A 160 1.37 -11.51 -0.78
N GLY A 161 0.80 -10.66 0.06
CA GLY A 161 0.76 -10.87 1.50
C GLY A 161 0.13 -12.22 1.87
N LEU A 162 -1.03 -12.52 1.29
CA LEU A 162 -1.75 -13.78 1.49
C LEU A 162 -1.03 -14.98 0.80
N TYR A 163 -0.44 -14.76 -0.37
CA TYR A 163 0.34 -15.77 -1.08
C TYR A 163 1.54 -16.28 -0.24
N ILE A 164 2.24 -15.38 0.44
CA ILE A 164 3.34 -15.74 1.34
C ILE A 164 2.84 -16.63 2.48
N ILE A 165 1.65 -16.37 3.01
CA ILE A 165 1.06 -17.17 4.08
C ILE A 165 0.59 -18.54 3.56
N PHE A 166 -0.21 -18.56 2.49
CA PHE A 166 -0.94 -19.75 2.06
C PHE A 166 -0.19 -20.61 1.04
N VAL A 167 0.74 -20.04 0.28
CA VAL A 167 1.52 -20.79 -0.74
C VAL A 167 2.93 -21.06 -0.27
N HIS A 168 3.64 -20.05 0.26
CA HIS A 168 4.97 -20.25 0.82
C HIS A 168 4.95 -20.86 2.21
N GLN A 169 3.82 -20.78 2.91
CA GLN A 169 3.63 -21.29 4.27
C GLN A 169 4.71 -20.81 5.26
N LYS A 170 5.20 -19.58 5.05
CA LYS A 170 6.25 -19.01 5.90
C LYS A 170 5.66 -18.53 7.23
N PRO A 171 6.20 -19.02 8.36
CA PRO A 171 5.71 -18.62 9.67
C PRO A 171 6.14 -17.21 10.03
N LEU A 172 5.25 -16.45 10.63
CA LEU A 172 5.64 -15.26 11.37
C LEU A 172 6.29 -15.64 12.70
N GLN A 173 7.43 -15.04 12.98
CA GLN A 173 8.09 -15.17 14.26
C GLN A 173 7.44 -14.26 15.30
N LYS A 174 7.56 -14.60 16.60
CA LYS A 174 7.10 -13.72 17.68
C LYS A 174 7.78 -12.35 17.59
N GLY A 175 6.98 -11.29 17.72
CA GLY A 175 7.46 -9.92 17.62
C GLY A 175 7.70 -9.45 16.17
N ALA A 176 7.20 -10.17 15.17
CA ALA A 176 7.27 -9.76 13.78
C ALA A 176 6.56 -8.40 13.55
N TRP A 177 5.44 -8.17 14.22
CA TRP A 177 4.70 -6.92 14.15
C TRP A 177 5.57 -5.72 14.52
N LEU A 178 6.31 -5.79 15.63
CA LEU A 178 7.16 -4.70 16.11
C LEU A 178 8.35 -4.44 15.18
N ARG A 179 8.99 -5.50 14.68
CA ARG A 179 10.09 -5.37 13.71
C ARG A 179 9.63 -4.72 12.42
N ASN A 180 8.46 -5.11 11.91
CA ASN A 180 7.92 -4.53 10.68
C ASN A 180 7.34 -3.14 10.89
N PHE A 181 6.77 -2.87 12.05
CA PHE A 181 6.40 -1.51 12.45
C PHE A 181 7.62 -0.57 12.47
N GLY A 182 8.75 -1.03 13.06
CA GLY A 182 10.01 -0.25 13.01
C GLY A 182 10.54 -0.03 11.57
N ARG A 183 10.38 -1.00 10.66
CA ARG A 183 10.76 -0.84 9.25
C ARG A 183 9.89 0.21 8.55
N ILE A 184 8.60 0.28 8.88
CA ILE A 184 7.71 1.33 8.35
C ILE A 184 8.13 2.71 8.85
N GLN A 185 8.56 2.83 10.10
CA GLN A 185 9.08 4.10 10.62
C GLN A 185 10.30 4.59 9.81
N LEU A 186 11.19 3.67 9.41
CA LEU A 186 12.31 4.02 8.53
C LEU A 186 11.82 4.51 7.15
N MET A 187 10.79 3.87 6.59
CA MET A 187 10.17 4.34 5.34
C MET A 187 9.50 5.71 5.51
N ALA A 188 8.84 5.94 6.65
CA ALA A 188 8.24 7.23 6.98
C ALA A 188 9.29 8.35 7.09
N VAL A 189 10.46 8.06 7.65
CA VAL A 189 11.58 9.02 7.69
C VAL A 189 12.05 9.37 6.27
N VAL A 190 12.18 8.38 5.39
CA VAL A 190 12.51 8.63 3.98
C VAL A 190 11.44 9.47 3.29
N ALA A 191 10.16 9.12 3.48
CA ALA A 191 9.03 9.87 2.93
C ALA A 191 9.00 11.32 3.44
N LEU A 192 9.25 11.54 4.73
CA LEU A 192 9.35 12.89 5.31
C LEU A 192 10.49 13.69 4.67
N GLY A 193 11.67 13.09 4.49
CA GLY A 193 12.79 13.74 3.83
C GLY A 193 12.45 14.18 2.40
N VAL A 194 11.77 13.31 1.63
CA VAL A 194 11.32 13.66 0.28
C VAL A 194 10.24 14.74 0.30
N ASN A 195 9.28 14.67 1.22
CA ASN A 195 8.26 15.72 1.38
C ASN A 195 8.89 17.10 1.63
N LEU A 196 9.90 17.16 2.49
CA LEU A 196 10.60 18.41 2.79
C LEU A 196 11.36 18.99 1.57
N LEU A 197 11.88 18.10 0.71
CA LEU A 197 12.63 18.50 -0.49
C LEU A 197 11.72 18.88 -1.67
N THR A 198 10.55 18.27 -1.78
CA THR A 198 9.68 18.39 -2.96
C THR A 198 8.39 19.18 -2.71
N GLY A 199 8.09 19.50 -1.45
CA GLY A 199 6.78 20.05 -1.06
C GLY A 199 5.63 19.04 -1.16
N GLY A 200 5.93 17.74 -1.25
CA GLY A 200 4.94 16.67 -1.36
C GLY A 200 4.29 16.27 -0.02
N ASN A 201 3.35 15.34 -0.10
CA ASN A 201 2.65 14.80 1.08
C ASN A 201 2.62 13.26 1.08
N TYR A 202 3.75 12.63 0.79
CA TYR A 202 3.88 11.17 0.84
C TYR A 202 3.56 10.63 2.23
N MET A 203 2.81 9.53 2.28
CA MET A 203 2.32 8.87 3.51
C MET A 203 1.47 9.79 4.41
N TYR A 204 0.95 10.91 3.86
CA TYR A 204 0.17 11.92 4.58
C TYR A 204 0.86 12.44 5.85
N LEU A 205 2.19 12.59 5.79
CA LEU A 205 2.97 13.03 6.96
C LEU A 205 2.90 14.55 7.19
N MET A 206 2.56 15.33 6.16
CA MET A 206 2.50 16.79 6.23
C MET A 206 1.07 17.27 6.49
N GLU A 207 0.11 16.70 5.77
CA GLU A 207 -1.33 17.09 5.83
C GLU A 207 -2.20 15.83 5.76
N PRO A 208 -3.39 15.85 6.38
CA PRO A 208 -4.33 14.72 6.27
C PRO A 208 -4.82 14.56 4.82
N PRO A 209 -5.27 13.35 4.44
CA PRO A 209 -5.94 13.12 3.16
C PRO A 209 -7.05 14.14 2.93
N ILE A 210 -7.21 14.60 1.69
CA ILE A 210 -8.23 15.61 1.32
C ILE A 210 -9.63 15.02 1.45
N VAL A 211 -9.76 13.74 1.10
CA VAL A 211 -11.04 13.02 1.08
C VAL A 211 -11.53 12.73 2.49
N ASP A 212 -12.83 12.86 2.69
CA ASP A 212 -13.48 12.48 3.95
C ASP A 212 -13.39 10.95 4.12
N ASN A 213 -12.54 10.55 5.05
CA ASN A 213 -12.36 9.18 5.46
C ASN A 213 -12.67 9.08 6.96
N PRO A 214 -13.58 8.22 7.39
CA PRO A 214 -13.96 8.09 8.80
C PRO A 214 -12.81 7.69 9.72
N LEU A 215 -11.70 7.19 9.13
CA LEU A 215 -10.48 6.86 9.87
C LEU A 215 -9.51 8.04 10.00
N VAL A 216 -9.83 9.21 9.45
CA VAL A 216 -8.96 10.40 9.52
C VAL A 216 -9.49 11.34 10.57
N ILE A 217 -8.83 11.40 11.72
CA ILE A 217 -9.15 12.37 12.77
C ILE A 217 -8.40 13.66 12.47
N ARG A 218 -9.15 14.72 12.22
CA ARG A 218 -8.64 16.08 12.04
C ARG A 218 -8.83 16.86 13.32
N SER A 219 -7.86 17.69 13.68
CA SER A 219 -7.94 18.57 14.87
C SER A 219 -7.31 19.91 14.53
N GLU A 220 -8.03 20.99 14.80
CA GLU A 220 -7.52 22.35 14.65
C GLU A 220 -6.41 22.65 15.66
N SER A 221 -6.55 22.11 16.89
CA SER A 221 -5.58 22.32 17.96
C SER A 221 -4.29 21.52 17.78
N PHE A 222 -4.33 20.40 17.05
CA PHE A 222 -3.17 19.54 16.81
C PHE A 222 -3.14 19.05 15.35
N PRO A 223 -2.45 19.76 14.44
CA PRO A 223 -2.46 19.50 13.00
C PRO A 223 -2.02 18.09 12.62
N TYR A 224 -1.19 17.43 13.44
CA TYR A 224 -0.65 16.09 13.20
C TYR A 224 -1.45 14.95 13.86
N MET A 225 -2.66 15.21 14.33
CA MET A 225 -3.51 14.19 14.98
C MET A 225 -3.75 13.00 14.07
N HIS A 226 -3.91 13.21 12.77
CA HIS A 226 -4.07 12.15 11.77
C HIS A 226 -2.86 11.21 11.71
N VAL A 227 -1.62 11.73 11.84
CA VAL A 227 -0.40 10.91 11.86
C VAL A 227 -0.38 10.01 13.10
N VAL A 228 -0.68 10.57 14.28
CA VAL A 228 -0.77 9.79 15.52
C VAL A 228 -1.80 8.68 15.40
N PHE A 229 -2.96 8.99 14.81
CA PHE A 229 -4.01 8.00 14.61
C PHE A 229 -3.58 6.90 13.61
N PHE A 230 -2.95 7.25 12.49
CA PHE A 230 -2.42 6.27 11.53
C PHE A 230 -1.37 5.36 12.15
N GLU A 231 -0.49 5.89 12.99
CA GLU A 231 0.53 5.11 13.69
C GLU A 231 -0.10 4.11 14.66
N LEU A 232 -1.06 4.54 15.48
CA LEU A 232 -1.79 3.66 16.39
C LEU A 232 -2.59 2.60 15.64
N PHE A 233 -3.25 2.99 14.57
CA PHE A 233 -4.01 2.08 13.71
C PHE A 233 -3.10 1.05 13.04
N ALA A 234 -1.94 1.46 12.52
CA ALA A 234 -0.96 0.56 11.93
C ALA A 234 -0.39 -0.42 12.95
N ALA A 235 -0.01 0.05 14.14
CA ALA A 235 0.50 -0.78 15.22
C ALA A 235 -0.52 -1.83 15.66
N LEU A 236 -1.78 -1.43 15.85
CA LEU A 236 -2.88 -2.36 16.21
C LEU A 236 -3.13 -3.40 15.12
N ASN A 237 -3.21 -2.99 13.84
CA ASN A 237 -3.41 -3.92 12.74
C ASN A 237 -2.25 -4.90 12.61
N PHE A 238 -1.01 -4.46 12.76
CA PHE A 238 0.15 -5.35 12.70
C PHE A 238 0.14 -6.36 13.84
N LEU A 239 -0.20 -5.93 15.05
CA LEU A 239 -0.36 -6.84 16.19
C LEU A 239 -1.47 -7.87 15.93
N LEU A 240 -2.63 -7.44 15.43
CA LEU A 240 -3.75 -8.34 15.10
C LEU A 240 -3.36 -9.34 14.01
N ILE A 241 -2.69 -8.91 12.95
CA ILE A 241 -2.20 -9.79 11.89
C ILE A 241 -1.26 -10.86 12.47
N GLU A 242 -0.29 -10.49 13.30
CA GLU A 242 0.60 -11.47 13.92
C GLU A 242 -0.19 -12.47 14.78
N VAL A 243 -1.09 -12.00 15.64
CA VAL A 243 -1.87 -12.85 16.54
C VAL A 243 -2.74 -13.84 15.74
N VAL A 244 -3.47 -13.35 14.73
CA VAL A 244 -4.36 -14.17 13.90
C VAL A 244 -3.55 -15.21 13.13
N LEU A 245 -2.50 -14.81 12.42
CA LEU A 245 -1.72 -15.72 11.59
C LEU A 245 -0.98 -16.78 12.41
N ARG A 246 -0.51 -16.43 13.60
CA ARG A 246 0.09 -17.42 14.52
C ARG A 246 -0.93 -18.40 15.03
N ARG A 247 -2.17 -17.98 15.36
CA ARG A 247 -3.27 -18.88 15.80
C ARG A 247 -3.69 -19.85 14.70
N ILE A 248 -3.86 -19.38 13.47
CA ILE A 248 -4.17 -20.23 12.30
C ILE A 248 -3.12 -21.34 12.15
N ARG A 249 -1.85 -21.01 12.30
CA ARG A 249 -0.78 -21.98 12.18
C ARG A 249 -0.79 -23.03 13.29
N VAL A 250 -0.98 -22.62 14.54
CA VAL A 250 -1.06 -23.57 15.68
C VAL A 250 -2.19 -24.56 15.45
N ARG A 251 -3.35 -24.12 14.97
CA ARG A 251 -4.49 -25.00 14.63
C ARG A 251 -4.14 -25.99 13.51
N ASN A 252 -3.44 -25.55 12.45
CA ASN A 252 -3.03 -26.43 11.36
C ASN A 252 -1.98 -27.48 11.80
N SER A 253 -1.13 -27.16 12.77
CA SER A 253 -0.14 -28.11 13.34
C SER A 253 -0.78 -29.17 14.25
N ILE A 254 -1.98 -28.89 14.80
CA ILE A 254 -2.76 -29.82 15.66
C ILE A 254 -3.68 -30.72 14.83
N GLY A 255 -3.64 -30.65 13.49
CA GLY A 255 -4.42 -31.53 12.61
C GLY A 255 -5.82 -31.00 12.25
N VAL A 256 -6.22 -29.83 12.71
CA VAL A 256 -7.46 -29.17 12.27
C VAL A 256 -7.15 -28.38 10.99
N ARG A 257 -7.28 -29.04 9.83
CA ARG A 257 -7.22 -28.34 8.53
C ARG A 257 -8.45 -27.44 8.42
N ILE A 258 -8.26 -26.12 8.37
CA ILE A 258 -9.34 -25.14 8.19
C ILE A 258 -9.62 -24.89 6.70
N PHE A 259 -8.69 -25.31 5.79
CA PHE A 259 -8.85 -25.22 4.31
C PHE A 259 -8.05 -26.30 3.59
#